data_b8717e51f9cea3e9b99d3201a5a52874
#
_entry.id   b8717e51f9cea3e9b99d3201a5a52874
#
_cell.length_a   1.000
_cell.length_b   1.000
_cell.length_c   1.000
_cell.angle_alpha   90.00
_cell.angle_beta   90.00
_cell.angle_gamma   90.00
#
_symmetry.space_group_name_H-M   'P 1'
#
loop_
_entity.id
_entity.type
_entity.pdbx_description
1 polymer ?
#
loop_
_entity_poly.entity_id
_entity_poly.type
_entity_poly.pdbx_seq_one_letter_code
_entity_poly.pdbx_strand_id
1 'polypeptide(L)'
;ENISEVDRLLNETDDRYVSLNYDCGHFYFANEDPLKAIKKYMPRISHIHLKDVRDNIKTRVEKENLSFLQGVKLGVFTVPGDGDIENMGEILSYIKKQNYNGWVVVEAEQDSAVANPFEYAKMGYEFINKHMNIW
;
A
#
# COMPACT_ATOMS: atom_id res chain seq x y z
N GLU A 1 6.10 -1.92 7.02
CA GLU A 1 6.77 -3.20 6.67
C GLU A 1 8.20 -2.90 6.17
N ASN A 2 9.18 -3.46 6.83
CA ASN A 2 10.59 -3.25 6.49
C ASN A 2 11.06 -4.38 5.57
N ILE A 3 11.76 -4.03 4.48
CA ILE A 3 12.23 -5.00 3.48
C ILE A 3 13.12 -6.09 4.10
N SER A 4 14.00 -5.75 5.05
CA SER A 4 14.90 -6.73 5.66
C SER A 4 14.17 -7.78 6.53
N GLU A 5 13.09 -7.36 7.20
CA GLU A 5 12.25 -8.26 8.00
C GLU A 5 11.39 -9.15 7.11
N VAL A 6 10.83 -8.60 6.03
CA VAL A 6 10.08 -9.37 5.03
C VAL A 6 10.99 -10.39 4.33
N ASP A 7 12.23 -9.99 3.97
CA ASP A 7 13.23 -10.91 3.42
C ASP A 7 13.48 -12.09 4.35
N ARG A 8 13.70 -11.82 5.62
CA ARG A 8 13.94 -12.86 6.61
C ARG A 8 12.75 -13.78 6.72
N LEU A 9 11.53 -13.24 6.87
CA LEU A 9 10.31 -14.03 6.97
C LEU A 9 10.13 -14.96 5.75
N LEU A 10 10.26 -14.41 4.54
CA LEU A 10 10.05 -15.17 3.32
C LEU A 10 11.16 -16.19 3.05
N ASN A 11 12.39 -15.94 3.49
CA ASN A 11 13.52 -16.90 3.35
C ASN A 11 13.46 -18.02 4.40
N GLU A 12 12.91 -17.75 5.57
CA GLU A 12 12.80 -18.74 6.66
C GLU A 12 11.47 -19.54 6.60
N THR A 13 10.62 -19.30 5.59
CA THR A 13 9.32 -19.95 5.43
C THR A 13 9.16 -20.64 4.09
N ASP A 14 8.37 -21.72 4.06
CA ASP A 14 8.04 -22.48 2.87
C ASP A 14 7.03 -21.71 1.99
N ASP A 15 7.36 -21.51 0.72
CA ASP A 15 6.55 -20.78 -0.24
C ASP A 15 5.21 -21.44 -0.59
N ARG A 16 5.08 -22.73 -0.30
CA ARG A 16 3.81 -23.46 -0.46
C ARG A 16 2.75 -23.04 0.57
N TYR A 17 3.16 -22.50 1.71
CA TYR A 17 2.27 -22.19 2.84
C TYR A 17 2.27 -20.73 3.23
N VAL A 18 3.33 -19.99 2.93
CA VAL A 18 3.49 -18.60 3.30
C VAL A 18 3.68 -17.74 2.07
N SER A 19 2.79 -16.81 1.86
CA SER A 19 2.85 -15.80 0.81
C SER A 19 2.75 -14.40 1.43
N LEU A 20 3.06 -13.39 0.64
CA LEU A 20 3.00 -12.00 1.06
C LEU A 20 1.65 -11.39 0.67
N ASN A 21 0.98 -10.75 1.63
CA ASN A 21 0.04 -9.69 1.36
C ASN A 21 0.85 -8.39 1.19
N TYR A 22 1.06 -7.98 -0.04
CA TYR A 22 1.79 -6.75 -0.33
C TYR A 22 0.92 -5.53 -0.07
N ASP A 23 1.41 -4.57 0.73
CA ASP A 23 0.75 -3.28 0.97
C ASP A 23 1.73 -2.14 0.70
N CYS A 24 1.46 -1.35 -0.36
CA CYS A 24 2.36 -0.27 -0.77
C CYS A 24 2.46 0.85 0.29
N GLY A 25 1.39 1.15 1.01
CA GLY A 25 1.39 2.17 2.04
C GLY A 25 2.22 1.79 3.26
N HIS A 26 2.18 0.52 3.68
CA HIS A 26 2.99 0.06 4.81
C HIS A 26 4.49 0.04 4.49
N PHE A 27 4.88 -0.32 3.26
CA PHE A 27 6.28 -0.18 2.83
C PHE A 27 6.71 1.30 2.84
N TYR A 28 5.90 2.18 2.25
CA TYR A 28 6.22 3.61 2.19
C TYR A 28 6.27 4.25 3.59
N PHE A 29 5.35 3.91 4.47
CA PHE A 29 5.34 4.38 5.85
C PHE A 29 6.60 3.96 6.63
N ALA A 30 7.16 2.79 6.31
CA ALA A 30 8.41 2.29 6.87
C ALA A 30 9.67 2.87 6.20
N ASN A 31 9.55 3.92 5.36
CA ASN A 31 10.64 4.52 4.59
C ASN A 31 11.27 3.58 3.55
N GLU A 32 10.49 2.62 3.06
CA GLU A 32 10.89 1.72 1.97
C GLU A 32 10.28 2.17 0.65
N ASP A 33 10.93 1.82 -0.46
CA ASP A 33 10.37 2.05 -1.80
C ASP A 33 9.35 0.95 -2.16
N PRO A 34 8.04 1.28 -2.24
CA PRO A 34 7.03 0.27 -2.53
C PRO A 34 7.15 -0.32 -3.94
N LEU A 35 7.63 0.44 -4.93
CA LEU A 35 7.86 -0.09 -6.27
C LEU A 35 9.00 -1.10 -6.31
N LYS A 36 10.06 -0.87 -5.54
CA LYS A 36 11.14 -1.82 -5.37
C LYS A 36 10.66 -3.09 -4.65
N ALA A 37 9.85 -2.92 -3.61
CA ALA A 37 9.29 -4.03 -2.84
C ALA A 37 8.41 -4.93 -3.72
N ILE A 38 7.46 -4.39 -4.49
CA ILE A 38 6.61 -5.21 -5.35
C ILE A 38 7.39 -5.94 -6.44
N LYS A 39 8.39 -5.28 -7.04
CA LYS A 39 9.27 -5.92 -8.04
C LYS A 39 10.05 -7.09 -7.45
N LYS A 40 10.51 -6.95 -6.22
CA LYS A 40 11.27 -7.98 -5.52
C LYS A 40 10.42 -9.18 -5.14
N TYR A 41 9.23 -8.92 -4.60
CA TYR A 41 8.42 -9.96 -3.97
C TYR A 41 7.31 -10.52 -4.86
N MET A 42 7.16 -10.07 -6.10
CA MET A 42 6.07 -10.48 -7.00
C MET A 42 5.82 -11.99 -7.05
N PRO A 43 6.84 -12.87 -7.09
CA PRO A 43 6.63 -14.33 -7.09
C PRO A 43 6.06 -14.89 -5.78
N ARG A 44 6.09 -14.12 -4.71
CA ARG A 44 5.60 -14.50 -3.37
C ARG A 44 4.33 -13.78 -2.98
N ILE A 45 3.82 -12.88 -3.82
CA ILE A 45 2.61 -12.08 -3.55
C ILE A 45 1.37 -12.88 -3.95
N SER A 46 0.47 -13.11 -2.99
CA SER A 46 -0.85 -13.71 -3.22
C SER A 46 -2.00 -12.73 -3.06
N HIS A 47 -1.76 -11.59 -2.43
CA HIS A 47 -2.76 -10.56 -2.17
C HIS A 47 -2.12 -9.19 -2.23
N ILE A 48 -2.84 -8.19 -2.71
CA ILE A 48 -2.36 -6.82 -2.82
C ILE A 48 -3.33 -5.86 -2.15
N HIS A 49 -2.82 -5.08 -1.22
CA HIS A 49 -3.47 -3.88 -0.71
C HIS A 49 -2.84 -2.64 -1.35
N LEU A 50 -3.70 -1.77 -1.83
CA LEU A 50 -3.30 -0.45 -2.33
C LEU A 50 -3.76 0.61 -1.35
N LYS A 51 -2.80 1.23 -0.73
CA LYS A 51 -2.92 2.25 0.30
C LYS A 51 -1.97 3.39 -0.02
N ASP A 52 -2.43 4.62 0.04
CA ASP A 52 -1.59 5.79 -0.14
C ASP A 52 -1.25 6.43 1.20
N VAL A 53 -0.26 7.32 1.23
CA VAL A 53 0.27 7.91 2.45
C VAL A 53 0.39 9.42 2.29
N ARG A 54 -0.03 10.18 3.32
CA ARG A 54 0.14 11.64 3.38
C ARG A 54 1.45 11.99 4.09
N ASP A 55 2.41 12.51 3.35
CA ASP A 55 3.76 12.82 3.83
C ASP A 55 3.81 13.84 4.96
N ASN A 56 2.94 14.82 4.93
CA ASN A 56 2.85 15.82 5.98
C ASN A 56 2.48 15.18 7.34
N ILE A 57 1.58 14.19 7.33
CA ILE A 57 1.17 13.45 8.53
C ILE A 57 2.26 12.45 8.94
N LYS A 58 2.84 11.72 7.97
CA LYS A 58 3.97 10.80 8.22
C LYS A 58 5.13 11.54 8.87
N THR A 59 5.53 12.69 8.32
CA THR A 59 6.59 13.55 8.88
C THR A 59 6.26 13.99 10.32
N ARG A 60 5.00 14.30 10.61
CA ARG A 60 4.57 14.64 11.95
C ARG A 60 4.68 13.45 12.91
N VAL A 61 4.24 12.28 12.48
CA VAL A 61 4.35 11.03 13.27
C VAL A 61 5.79 10.77 13.66
N GLU A 62 6.72 10.90 12.72
CA GLU A 62 8.16 10.71 12.96
C GLU A 62 8.74 11.77 13.92
N LYS A 63 8.49 13.05 13.66
CA LYS A 63 9.03 14.16 14.47
C LYS A 63 8.52 14.16 15.91
N GLU A 64 7.25 13.83 16.11
CA GLU A 64 6.62 13.80 17.42
C GLU A 64 6.75 12.42 18.10
N ASN A 65 7.42 11.45 17.45
CA ASN A 65 7.58 10.06 17.91
C ASN A 65 6.23 9.42 18.32
N LEU A 66 5.23 9.60 17.48
CA LEU A 66 3.88 9.07 17.70
C LEU A 66 3.84 7.57 17.38
N SER A 67 2.93 6.86 18.05
CA SER A 67 2.68 5.45 17.73
C SER A 67 2.00 5.30 16.37
N PHE A 68 2.10 4.11 15.78
CA PHE A 68 1.41 3.76 14.53
C PHE A 68 -0.10 4.11 14.60
N LEU A 69 -0.79 3.70 15.67
CA LEU A 69 -2.22 3.97 15.84
C LEU A 69 -2.55 5.47 15.94
N GLN A 70 -1.66 6.28 16.50
CA GLN A 70 -1.82 7.73 16.51
C GLN A 70 -1.70 8.29 15.09
N GLY A 71 -0.75 7.78 14.30
CA GLY A 71 -0.63 8.12 12.87
C GLY A 71 -1.89 7.79 12.08
N VAL A 72 -2.45 6.59 12.26
CA VAL A 72 -3.71 6.17 11.63
C VAL A 72 -4.84 7.14 12.01
N LYS A 73 -5.00 7.47 13.29
CA LYS A 73 -6.03 8.42 13.77
C LYS A 73 -5.84 9.85 13.25
N LEU A 74 -4.61 10.24 12.93
CA LEU A 74 -4.30 11.52 12.29
C LEU A 74 -4.54 11.51 10.78
N GLY A 75 -4.86 10.35 10.21
CA GLY A 75 -5.14 10.20 8.80
C GLY A 75 -3.88 10.09 7.93
N VAL A 76 -2.84 9.43 8.42
CA VAL A 76 -1.60 9.19 7.66
C VAL A 76 -1.85 8.35 6.41
N PHE A 77 -2.79 7.41 6.47
CA PHE A 77 -3.18 6.59 5.34
C PHE A 77 -4.41 7.13 4.62
N THR A 78 -4.47 6.84 3.33
CA THR A 78 -5.58 7.21 2.47
C THR A 78 -5.68 6.23 1.27
N VAL A 79 -6.62 6.48 0.38
CA VAL A 79 -6.81 5.68 -0.84
C VAL A 79 -5.79 6.05 -1.92
N PRO A 80 -5.49 5.16 -2.89
CA PRO A 80 -4.63 5.46 -4.02
C PRO A 80 -5.04 6.73 -4.77
N GLY A 81 -4.08 7.62 -4.95
CA GLY A 81 -4.26 8.87 -5.66
C GLY A 81 -4.69 10.07 -4.81
N ASP A 82 -4.86 9.89 -3.50
CA ASP A 82 -5.14 10.96 -2.53
C ASP A 82 -3.97 11.17 -1.54
N GLY A 83 -2.84 10.54 -1.78
CA GLY A 83 -1.62 10.68 -1.00
C GLY A 83 -0.42 11.08 -1.84
N ASP A 84 0.76 10.88 -1.27
CA ASP A 84 2.03 11.40 -1.80
C ASP A 84 2.96 10.29 -2.32
N ILE A 85 2.50 9.03 -2.49
CA ILE A 85 3.31 7.97 -3.11
C ILE A 85 3.45 8.24 -4.61
N GLU A 86 4.54 8.90 -5.01
CA GLU A 86 4.78 9.36 -6.38
C GLU A 86 4.71 8.24 -7.43
N ASN A 87 5.20 7.04 -7.10
CA ASN A 87 5.26 5.91 -8.03
C ASN A 87 4.04 4.98 -8.01
N MET A 88 2.91 5.41 -7.44
CA MET A 88 1.68 4.60 -7.36
C MET A 88 1.19 4.14 -8.76
N GLY A 89 1.23 5.02 -9.75
CA GLY A 89 0.88 4.67 -11.13
C GLY A 89 1.82 3.63 -11.75
N GLU A 90 3.10 3.65 -11.40
CA GLU A 90 4.08 2.66 -11.85
C GLU A 90 3.85 1.30 -11.19
N ILE A 91 3.47 1.28 -9.91
CA ILE A 91 3.08 0.05 -9.18
C ILE A 91 1.89 -0.61 -9.90
N LEU A 92 0.84 0.14 -10.21
CA LEU A 92 -0.33 -0.36 -10.94
C LEU A 92 0.04 -0.89 -12.33
N SER A 93 0.87 -0.15 -13.06
CA SER A 93 1.36 -0.56 -14.38
C SER A 93 2.18 -1.85 -14.30
N TYR A 94 2.97 -2.02 -13.24
CA TYR A 94 3.75 -3.22 -13.00
C TYR A 94 2.86 -4.42 -12.67
N ILE A 95 1.87 -4.28 -11.80
CA ILE A 95 0.88 -5.32 -11.48
C ILE A 95 0.21 -5.84 -12.75
N LYS A 96 -0.26 -4.92 -13.61
CA LYS A 96 -0.87 -5.25 -14.90
C LYS A 96 0.09 -6.00 -15.82
N LYS A 97 1.34 -5.53 -15.95
CA LYS A 97 2.37 -6.15 -16.80
C LYS A 97 2.73 -7.58 -16.35
N GLN A 98 2.65 -7.87 -15.06
CA GLN A 98 2.89 -9.20 -14.52
C GLN A 98 1.72 -10.17 -14.71
N ASN A 99 0.61 -9.73 -15.32
CA ASN A 99 -0.64 -10.50 -15.43
C ASN A 99 -1.09 -11.06 -14.07
N TYR A 100 -0.93 -10.26 -13.02
CA TYR A 100 -1.35 -10.68 -11.68
C TYR A 100 -2.84 -11.03 -11.66
N ASN A 101 -3.18 -12.20 -11.13
CA ASN A 101 -4.54 -12.76 -11.14
C ASN A 101 -5.13 -12.93 -9.72
N GLY A 102 -4.61 -12.18 -8.75
CA GLY A 102 -5.13 -12.15 -7.38
C GLY A 102 -6.01 -10.93 -7.12
N TRP A 103 -6.37 -10.77 -5.87
CA TRP A 103 -7.13 -9.60 -5.41
C TRP A 103 -6.24 -8.37 -5.30
N VAL A 104 -6.77 -7.25 -5.77
CA VAL A 104 -6.21 -5.91 -5.57
C VAL A 104 -7.27 -5.13 -4.79
N VAL A 105 -6.99 -4.84 -3.54
CA VAL A 105 -7.93 -4.24 -2.59
C VAL A 105 -7.52 -2.80 -2.29
N VAL A 106 -8.45 -1.87 -2.38
CA VAL A 106 -8.26 -0.52 -1.87
C VAL A 106 -8.46 -0.54 -0.36
N GLU A 107 -7.45 -0.15 0.38
CA GLU A 107 -7.51 -0.05 1.84
C GLU A 107 -6.99 1.32 2.29
N ALA A 108 -7.76 2.04 3.09
CA ALA A 108 -7.43 3.41 3.47
C ALA A 108 -7.07 3.58 4.96
N GLU A 109 -7.48 2.66 5.82
CA GLU A 109 -7.32 2.76 7.29
C GLU A 109 -7.69 4.15 7.83
N GLN A 110 -8.87 4.64 7.46
CA GLN A 110 -9.33 5.98 7.83
C GLN A 110 -10.49 5.94 8.81
N ASP A 111 -10.60 6.99 9.62
CA ASP A 111 -11.77 7.21 10.46
C ASP A 111 -12.97 7.63 9.59
N SER A 112 -14.01 6.80 9.57
CA SER A 112 -15.24 7.04 8.80
C SER A 112 -16.01 8.30 9.22
N ALA A 113 -15.74 8.84 10.41
CA ALA A 113 -16.33 10.11 10.86
C ALA A 113 -15.70 11.32 10.16
N VAL A 114 -14.47 11.16 9.63
CA VAL A 114 -13.72 12.23 8.95
C VAL A 114 -13.64 12.01 7.45
N ALA A 115 -13.47 10.75 7.04
CA ALA A 115 -13.35 10.35 5.64
C ALA A 115 -14.58 9.50 5.25
N ASN A 116 -15.47 10.02 4.42
CA ASN A 116 -16.65 9.31 3.96
C ASN A 116 -16.22 8.04 3.17
N PRO A 117 -16.54 6.81 3.64
CA PRO A 117 -16.04 5.59 3.02
C PRO A 117 -16.44 5.43 1.55
N PHE A 118 -17.64 5.88 1.17
CA PHE A 118 -18.11 5.79 -0.21
C PHE A 118 -17.32 6.70 -1.14
N GLU A 119 -17.10 7.95 -0.75
CA GLU A 119 -16.36 8.91 -1.57
C GLU A 119 -14.89 8.49 -1.74
N TYR A 120 -14.27 8.02 -0.66
CA TYR A 120 -12.88 7.53 -0.72
C TYR A 120 -12.75 6.23 -1.51
N ALA A 121 -13.66 5.28 -1.35
CA ALA A 121 -13.68 4.07 -2.17
C ALA A 121 -13.83 4.38 -3.66
N LYS A 122 -14.71 5.33 -4.00
CA LYS A 122 -14.91 5.81 -5.37
C LYS A 122 -13.63 6.46 -5.92
N MET A 123 -12.99 7.33 -5.16
CA MET A 123 -11.73 7.99 -5.55
C MET A 123 -10.63 6.97 -5.85
N GLY A 124 -10.38 6.02 -4.96
CA GLY A 124 -9.40 4.96 -5.17
C GLY A 124 -9.72 4.09 -6.38
N TYR A 125 -10.99 3.72 -6.57
CA TYR A 125 -11.43 2.98 -7.74
C TYR A 125 -11.16 3.76 -9.04
N GLU A 126 -11.53 5.04 -9.12
CA GLU A 126 -11.33 5.87 -10.30
C GLU A 126 -9.84 6.01 -10.63
N PHE A 127 -8.99 6.17 -9.62
CA PHE A 127 -7.55 6.22 -9.81
C PHE A 127 -7.01 4.91 -10.39
N ILE A 128 -7.38 3.77 -9.82
CA ILE A 128 -6.94 2.45 -10.29
C ILE A 128 -7.44 2.20 -11.71
N ASN A 129 -8.71 2.47 -11.99
CA ASN A 129 -9.30 2.26 -13.31
C ASN A 129 -8.59 3.06 -14.40
N LYS A 130 -8.24 4.32 -14.10
CA LYS A 130 -7.47 5.18 -15.02
C LYS A 130 -6.12 4.58 -15.40
N HIS A 131 -5.43 3.88 -14.47
CA HIS A 131 -4.09 3.34 -14.70
C HIS A 131 -4.10 1.91 -15.23
N MET A 132 -5.08 1.12 -14.86
CA MET A 132 -5.15 -0.29 -15.23
C MET A 132 -6.07 -0.58 -16.41
N ASN A 133 -6.97 0.36 -16.78
CA ASN A 133 -8.02 0.14 -17.80
C ASN A 133 -8.75 -1.18 -17.56
N ILE A 134 -9.34 -1.34 -16.35
CA ILE A 134 -9.93 -2.61 -15.93
C ILE A 134 -11.33 -2.81 -16.54
N TRP A 135 -12.00 -1.71 -16.93
CA TRP A 135 -13.34 -1.69 -17.52
C TRP A 135 -13.45 -0.72 -18.68
#